data_616dbaee34e5caa5897190314d150c1c
#
_entry.id   616dbaee34e5caa5897190314d150c1c
#
_cell.length_a   1.000
_cell.length_b   1.000
_cell.length_c   1.000
_cell.angle_alpha   90.00
_cell.angle_beta   90.00
_cell.angle_gamma   90.00
#
_symmetry.space_group_name_H-M   'P 1'
#
loop_
_entity.id
_entity.type
_entity.pdbx_description
1 polymer ?
#
loop_
_entity_poly.entity_id
_entity_poly.type
_entity_poly.pdbx_seq_one_letter_code
_entity_poly.pdbx_strand_id
1 'polypeptide(L)'
;SDSRLHRFLAWLKDMPVTLRFIELMETGDLNQFFNKQHQSGTPLKSTLLDMGWQPLLRRKDAGPAQEFYHPDYAGKIGLIMPYSKDFCKTCNRLRVSAPGKLHLCLFSENGIDMRHLLATGNVDEVVAFLQDVLGQKHETHYLHEGKTGATKHLAMLGG
;
A
#
# COMPACT_ATOMS: atom_id res chain seq x y z
N SER A 1 -10.82 -22.12 -1.79
CA SER A 1 -10.51 -20.76 -1.24
C SER A 1 -11.58 -20.25 -0.28
N ASP A 2 -12.84 -20.55 -0.48
CA ASP A 2 -13.95 -20.14 0.39
C ASP A 2 -13.82 -20.60 1.85
N SER A 3 -13.38 -21.83 2.08
CA SER A 3 -13.26 -22.39 3.43
C SER A 3 -12.24 -21.63 4.30
N ARG A 4 -11.18 -21.07 3.72
CA ARG A 4 -10.18 -20.29 4.47
C ARG A 4 -10.74 -18.94 4.88
N LEU A 5 -11.43 -18.25 3.98
CA LEU A 5 -12.08 -16.97 4.30
C LEU A 5 -13.07 -17.14 5.44
N HIS A 6 -13.95 -18.14 5.37
CA HIS A 6 -14.94 -18.42 6.43
C HIS A 6 -14.29 -18.66 7.80
N ARG A 7 -13.14 -19.34 7.86
CA ARG A 7 -12.42 -19.52 9.13
C ARG A 7 -11.88 -18.21 9.69
N PHE A 8 -11.34 -17.33 8.84
CA PHE A 8 -10.91 -16.00 9.26
C PHE A 8 -12.07 -15.14 9.74
N LEU A 9 -13.20 -15.18 9.03
CA LEU A 9 -14.40 -14.45 9.43
C LEU A 9 -14.94 -14.96 10.77
N ALA A 10 -15.03 -16.27 10.96
CA ALA A 10 -15.45 -16.85 12.23
C ALA A 10 -14.56 -16.39 13.39
N TRP A 11 -13.24 -16.34 13.18
CA TRP A 11 -12.29 -15.83 14.17
C TRP A 11 -12.49 -14.33 14.46
N LEU A 12 -12.76 -13.52 13.42
CA LEU A 12 -12.98 -12.07 13.56
C LEU A 12 -14.27 -11.72 14.30
N LYS A 13 -15.21 -12.65 14.43
CA LYS A 13 -16.53 -12.37 15.02
C LYS A 13 -16.40 -11.81 16.43
N ASP A 14 -15.50 -12.38 17.23
CA ASP A 14 -15.32 -12.01 18.64
C ASP A 14 -14.00 -11.26 18.91
N MET A 15 -13.19 -11.03 17.87
CA MET A 15 -11.86 -10.43 18.00
C MET A 15 -11.87 -8.97 17.49
N PRO A 16 -11.67 -7.95 18.37
CA PRO A 16 -11.72 -6.53 17.98
C PRO A 16 -10.40 -6.09 17.32
N VAL A 17 -10.03 -6.74 16.23
CA VAL A 17 -8.81 -6.46 15.44
C VAL A 17 -9.17 -6.13 14.00
N THR A 18 -8.24 -5.50 13.28
CA THR A 18 -8.36 -5.32 11.83
C THR A 18 -7.46 -6.34 11.12
N LEU A 19 -8.08 -7.32 10.46
CA LEU A 19 -7.37 -8.28 9.61
C LEU A 19 -7.16 -7.65 8.23
N ARG A 20 -5.89 -7.56 7.78
CA ARG A 20 -5.56 -6.98 6.47
C ARG A 20 -5.15 -8.06 5.48
N PHE A 21 -5.80 -8.04 4.32
CA PHE A 21 -5.41 -8.79 3.15
C PHE A 21 -4.67 -7.86 2.19
N ILE A 22 -3.46 -8.24 1.82
CA ILE A 22 -2.60 -7.47 0.94
C ILE A 22 -2.45 -8.23 -0.36
N GLU A 23 -2.92 -7.65 -1.45
CA GLU A 23 -2.67 -8.17 -2.79
C GLU A 23 -1.17 -8.13 -3.07
N LEU A 24 -0.64 -9.25 -3.52
CA LEU A 24 0.79 -9.40 -3.78
C LEU A 24 1.23 -8.39 -4.84
N MET A 25 2.29 -7.64 -4.54
CA MET A 25 2.90 -6.70 -5.47
C MET A 25 4.10 -7.33 -6.16
N GLU A 26 4.22 -7.10 -7.47
CA GLU A 26 5.40 -7.51 -8.23
C GLU A 26 6.62 -6.70 -7.78
N THR A 27 7.72 -7.38 -7.50
CA THR A 27 9.03 -6.79 -7.22
C THR A 27 10.10 -7.45 -8.09
N GLY A 28 11.20 -6.75 -8.35
CA GLY A 28 12.21 -7.21 -9.31
C GLY A 28 12.79 -8.59 -9.05
N ASP A 29 12.89 -9.01 -7.79
CA ASP A 29 13.52 -10.28 -7.41
C ASP A 29 12.57 -11.49 -7.40
N LEU A 30 11.25 -11.29 -7.47
CA LEU A 30 10.24 -12.33 -7.19
C LEU A 30 9.22 -12.53 -8.32
N ASN A 31 9.57 -12.22 -9.57
CA ASN A 31 8.66 -12.34 -10.72
C ASN A 31 8.01 -13.72 -10.85
N GLN A 32 8.78 -14.80 -10.70
CA GLN A 32 8.23 -16.16 -10.81
C GLN A 32 7.26 -16.48 -9.69
N PHE A 33 7.57 -16.03 -8.46
CA PHE A 33 6.69 -16.20 -7.32
C PHE A 33 5.40 -15.39 -7.52
N PHE A 34 5.53 -14.14 -7.95
CA PHE A 34 4.40 -13.28 -8.27
C PHE A 34 3.46 -13.92 -9.29
N ASN A 35 3.98 -14.37 -10.43
CA ASN A 35 3.18 -14.97 -11.50
C ASN A 35 2.41 -16.22 -11.06
N LYS A 36 2.95 -16.97 -10.10
CA LYS A 36 2.31 -18.18 -9.57
C LYS A 36 1.31 -17.91 -8.44
N GLN A 37 1.52 -16.86 -7.65
CA GLN A 37 0.80 -16.65 -6.39
C GLN A 37 -0.10 -15.42 -6.38
N HIS A 38 0.08 -14.49 -7.34
CA HIS A 38 -0.74 -13.29 -7.41
C HIS A 38 -2.22 -13.63 -7.60
N GLN A 39 -3.04 -13.04 -6.75
CA GLN A 39 -4.49 -13.07 -6.85
C GLN A 39 -5.02 -11.66 -6.62
N SER A 40 -5.87 -11.18 -7.52
CA SER A 40 -6.52 -9.88 -7.35
C SER A 40 -7.39 -9.85 -6.09
N GLY A 41 -7.38 -8.73 -5.39
CA GLY A 41 -8.26 -8.49 -4.24
C GLY A 41 -9.72 -8.22 -4.62
N THR A 42 -10.00 -7.98 -5.90
CA THR A 42 -11.35 -7.61 -6.37
C THR A 42 -12.42 -8.68 -6.08
N PRO A 43 -12.19 -9.99 -6.33
CA PRO A 43 -13.18 -11.02 -5.97
C PRO A 43 -13.43 -11.06 -4.46
N LEU A 44 -12.41 -10.89 -3.63
CA LEU A 44 -12.56 -10.85 -2.18
C LEU A 44 -13.42 -9.66 -1.75
N LYS A 45 -13.19 -8.49 -2.34
CA LYS A 45 -14.02 -7.30 -2.09
C LYS A 45 -15.49 -7.55 -2.44
N SER A 46 -15.77 -8.14 -3.60
CA SER A 46 -17.16 -8.48 -4.01
C SER A 46 -17.79 -9.44 -3.01
N THR A 47 -17.09 -10.50 -2.62
CA THR A 47 -17.59 -11.48 -1.63
C THR A 47 -17.94 -10.82 -0.30
N LEU A 48 -17.08 -9.90 0.19
CA LEU A 48 -17.35 -9.17 1.45
C LEU A 48 -18.62 -8.31 1.34
N LEU A 49 -18.79 -7.58 0.24
CA LEU A 49 -19.99 -6.76 0.02
C LEU A 49 -21.24 -7.63 -0.05
N ASP A 50 -21.19 -8.76 -0.75
CA ASP A 50 -22.30 -9.73 -0.85
C ASP A 50 -22.68 -10.34 0.51
N MET A 51 -21.68 -10.46 1.42
CA MET A 51 -21.90 -10.92 2.79
C MET A 51 -22.36 -9.82 3.76
N GLY A 52 -22.59 -8.59 3.29
CA GLY A 52 -23.09 -7.47 4.09
C GLY A 52 -22.01 -6.63 4.77
N TRP A 53 -20.72 -6.85 4.45
CA TRP A 53 -19.67 -5.96 4.92
C TRP A 53 -19.77 -4.61 4.22
N GLN A 54 -19.60 -3.51 4.99
CA GLN A 54 -19.76 -2.15 4.52
C GLN A 54 -18.41 -1.43 4.51
N PRO A 55 -18.06 -0.71 3.42
CA PRO A 55 -16.82 0.06 3.37
C PRO A 55 -16.89 1.24 4.34
N LEU A 56 -15.81 1.44 5.12
CA LEU A 56 -15.62 2.63 5.92
C LEU A 56 -15.11 3.78 5.06
N LEU A 57 -15.63 4.97 5.33
CA LEU A 57 -15.11 6.20 4.72
C LEU A 57 -13.63 6.38 5.09
N ARG A 58 -12.81 6.57 4.08
CA ARG A 58 -11.38 6.69 4.25
C ARG A 58 -11.02 8.11 4.65
N ARG A 59 -10.27 8.26 5.74
CA ARG A 59 -9.71 9.56 6.15
C ARG A 59 -8.57 9.94 5.22
N LYS A 60 -8.30 11.25 5.06
CA LYS A 60 -7.18 11.75 4.24
C LYS A 60 -5.80 11.28 4.73
N ASP A 61 -5.66 11.07 6.03
CA ASP A 61 -4.45 10.59 6.71
C ASP A 61 -4.37 9.07 6.83
N ALA A 62 -5.39 8.35 6.35
CA ALA A 62 -5.43 6.90 6.42
C ALA A 62 -4.38 6.24 5.53
N GLY A 63 -3.94 5.06 5.94
CA GLY A 63 -3.06 4.21 5.15
C GLY A 63 -3.73 3.68 3.86
N PRO A 64 -3.06 2.81 3.08
CA PRO A 64 -3.54 2.36 1.77
C PRO A 64 -4.71 1.37 1.83
N ALA A 65 -5.07 0.87 3.02
CA ALA A 65 -6.13 -0.11 3.17
C ALA A 65 -7.51 0.51 3.03
N GLN A 66 -8.38 -0.10 2.21
CA GLN A 66 -9.81 0.10 2.30
C GLN A 66 -10.35 -0.79 3.43
N GLU A 67 -10.90 -0.18 4.48
CA GLU A 67 -11.45 -0.93 5.60
C GLU A 67 -12.95 -1.19 5.43
N PHE A 68 -13.40 -2.33 5.96
CA PHE A 68 -14.79 -2.78 5.96
C PHE A 68 -15.16 -3.20 7.37
N TYR A 69 -16.41 -2.93 7.75
CA TYR A 69 -17.01 -3.38 8.99
C TYR A 69 -18.29 -4.17 8.73
N HIS A 70 -18.71 -4.94 9.70
CA HIS A 70 -19.97 -5.65 9.69
C HIS A 70 -20.58 -5.60 11.10
N PRO A 71 -21.89 -5.31 11.28
CA PRO A 71 -22.49 -5.14 12.60
C PRO A 71 -22.40 -6.38 13.51
N ASP A 72 -22.35 -7.59 12.93
CA ASP A 72 -22.27 -8.85 13.68
C ASP A 72 -20.84 -9.26 14.02
N TYR A 73 -19.83 -8.45 13.72
CA TYR A 73 -18.42 -8.75 13.93
C TYR A 73 -17.74 -7.66 14.76
N ALA A 74 -16.99 -8.07 15.79
CA ALA A 74 -16.16 -7.16 16.57
C ALA A 74 -14.95 -6.64 15.77
N GLY A 75 -14.41 -7.46 14.89
CA GLY A 75 -13.26 -7.12 14.05
C GLY A 75 -13.63 -6.46 12.73
N LYS A 76 -12.61 -5.94 12.05
CA LYS A 76 -12.70 -5.31 10.73
C LYS A 76 -11.83 -6.02 9.71
N ILE A 77 -12.09 -5.77 8.45
CA ILE A 77 -11.26 -6.25 7.34
C ILE A 77 -10.70 -5.04 6.59
N GLY A 78 -9.40 -5.09 6.29
CA GLY A 78 -8.74 -4.13 5.43
C GLY A 78 -8.25 -4.80 4.16
N LEU A 79 -8.48 -4.18 2.99
CA LEU A 79 -7.95 -4.63 1.71
C LEU A 79 -6.94 -3.63 1.17
N ILE A 80 -5.73 -4.09 0.86
CA ILE A 80 -4.71 -3.30 0.18
C ILE A 80 -4.58 -3.88 -1.23
N MET A 81 -5.11 -3.15 -2.22
CA MET A 81 -5.20 -3.57 -3.62
C MET A 81 -4.41 -2.59 -4.50
N PRO A 82 -3.08 -2.76 -4.62
CA PRO A 82 -2.23 -1.81 -5.34
C PRO A 82 -2.54 -1.69 -6.84
N TYR A 83 -3.15 -2.71 -7.43
CA TYR A 83 -3.56 -2.70 -8.84
C TYR A 83 -4.94 -2.09 -9.08
N SER A 84 -5.65 -1.65 -8.05
CA SER A 84 -6.92 -0.93 -8.22
C SER A 84 -6.69 0.48 -8.77
N LYS A 85 -7.62 0.96 -9.62
CA LYS A 85 -7.50 2.26 -10.31
C LYS A 85 -7.34 3.46 -9.36
N ASP A 86 -7.90 3.38 -8.16
CA ASP A 86 -7.91 4.50 -7.21
C ASP A 86 -6.82 4.42 -6.14
N PHE A 87 -6.01 3.36 -6.16
CA PHE A 87 -5.00 3.12 -5.13
C PHE A 87 -3.99 4.28 -5.03
N CYS A 88 -3.50 4.77 -6.16
CA CYS A 88 -2.47 5.81 -6.22
C CYS A 88 -3.00 7.23 -5.97
N LYS A 89 -4.26 7.51 -6.33
CA LYS A 89 -4.87 8.84 -6.19
C LYS A 89 -4.86 9.37 -4.76
N THR A 90 -4.96 8.49 -3.79
CA THR A 90 -4.99 8.83 -2.36
C THR A 90 -3.70 8.45 -1.63
N CYS A 91 -2.64 8.11 -2.36
CA CYS A 91 -1.37 7.72 -1.77
C CYS A 91 -0.61 8.93 -1.25
N ASN A 92 -0.46 9.03 0.07
CA ASN A 92 0.26 10.09 0.77
C ASN A 92 1.66 9.64 1.28
N ARG A 93 2.19 8.53 0.79
CA ARG A 93 3.41 7.94 1.32
C ARG A 93 4.65 8.46 0.62
N LEU A 94 5.63 8.83 1.44
CA LEU A 94 7.01 9.07 1.07
C LEU A 94 7.89 8.08 1.81
N ARG A 95 9.02 7.73 1.24
CA ARG A 95 10.00 6.84 1.87
C ARG A 95 11.41 7.41 1.67
N VAL A 96 12.22 7.31 2.72
CA VAL A 96 13.65 7.61 2.62
C VAL A 96 14.40 6.30 2.80
N SER A 97 15.22 5.94 1.82
CA SER A 97 16.07 4.75 1.91
C SER A 97 17.24 4.97 2.86
N ALA A 98 17.84 3.90 3.36
CA ALA A 98 19.03 3.97 4.23
C ALA A 98 20.19 4.80 3.64
N PRO A 99 20.46 4.76 2.30
CA PRO A 99 21.44 5.65 1.68
C PRO A 99 21.00 7.12 1.55
N GLY A 100 19.88 7.55 2.14
CA GLY A 100 19.43 8.95 2.14
C GLY A 100 18.77 9.41 0.84
N LYS A 101 18.12 8.51 0.10
CA LYS A 101 17.34 8.84 -1.09
C LYS A 101 15.84 8.88 -0.79
N LEU A 102 15.17 9.96 -1.21
CA LEU A 102 13.71 10.10 -1.12
C LEU A 102 13.04 9.42 -2.30
N HIS A 103 12.10 8.53 -2.01
CA HIS A 103 11.25 7.87 -2.99
C HIS A 103 9.82 8.35 -2.84
N LEU A 104 9.28 8.96 -3.89
CA LEU A 104 7.90 9.45 -3.94
C LEU A 104 6.90 8.30 -4.13
N CYS A 105 7.37 7.19 -4.71
CA CYS A 105 6.60 5.98 -4.91
C CYS A 105 7.49 4.75 -4.63
N LEU A 106 6.89 3.68 -4.14
CA LEU A 106 7.59 2.39 -3.95
C LEU A 106 8.19 1.85 -5.26
N PHE A 107 7.55 2.16 -6.38
CA PHE A 107 7.92 1.69 -7.72
C PHE A 107 8.62 2.75 -8.57
N SER A 108 9.16 3.81 -7.96
CA SER A 108 9.99 4.78 -8.68
C SER A 108 11.36 4.17 -9.04
N GLU A 109 11.84 4.47 -10.25
CA GLU A 109 13.14 3.96 -10.71
C GLU A 109 14.30 4.59 -9.95
N ASN A 110 14.20 5.89 -9.66
CA ASN A 110 15.26 6.65 -9.01
C ASN A 110 14.73 7.36 -7.75
N GLY A 111 15.53 7.30 -6.68
CA GLY A 111 15.32 8.13 -5.51
C GLY A 111 16.04 9.47 -5.66
N ILE A 112 15.49 10.53 -5.07
CA ILE A 112 16.07 11.87 -5.03
C ILE A 112 17.08 11.92 -3.87
N ASP A 113 18.32 12.27 -4.15
CA ASP A 113 19.37 12.32 -3.13
C ASP A 113 19.13 13.49 -2.15
N MET A 114 18.94 13.17 -0.88
CA MET A 114 18.71 14.13 0.20
C MET A 114 19.91 14.29 1.14
N ARG A 115 21.02 13.57 0.94
CA ARG A 115 22.12 13.52 1.90
C ARG A 115 22.67 14.90 2.23
N HIS A 116 22.90 15.75 1.24
CA HIS A 116 23.37 17.12 1.46
C HIS A 116 22.39 17.92 2.29
N LEU A 117 21.11 17.84 1.97
CA LEU A 117 20.04 18.54 2.66
C LEU A 117 19.90 18.08 4.11
N LEU A 118 19.96 16.76 4.34
CA LEU A 118 19.91 16.18 5.68
C LEU A 118 21.14 16.54 6.52
N ALA A 119 22.32 16.71 5.89
CA ALA A 119 23.55 17.08 6.56
C ALA A 119 23.54 18.53 7.09
N THR A 120 22.73 19.43 6.50
CA THR A 120 22.62 20.80 6.99
C THR A 120 21.93 20.88 8.35
N GLY A 121 21.09 19.91 8.71
CA GLY A 121 20.22 19.95 9.89
C GLY A 121 19.15 21.05 9.86
N ASN A 122 18.99 21.75 8.73
CA ASN A 122 18.03 22.81 8.58
C ASN A 122 16.65 22.25 8.22
N VAL A 123 15.76 22.22 9.20
CA VAL A 123 14.39 21.66 9.03
C VAL A 123 13.59 22.43 7.99
N ASP A 124 13.70 23.75 7.94
CA ASP A 124 12.92 24.58 7.02
C ASP A 124 13.31 24.31 5.55
N GLU A 125 14.59 24.11 5.28
CA GLU A 125 15.08 23.72 3.94
C GLU A 125 14.55 22.31 3.55
N VAL A 126 14.54 21.38 4.49
CA VAL A 126 14.00 20.04 4.26
C VAL A 126 12.50 20.12 3.95
N VAL A 127 11.74 20.89 4.72
CA VAL A 127 10.30 21.07 4.51
C VAL A 127 10.02 21.71 3.15
N ALA A 128 10.72 22.78 2.80
CA ALA A 128 10.57 23.47 1.51
C ALA A 128 10.87 22.52 0.34
N PHE A 129 11.94 21.73 0.44
CA PHE A 129 12.28 20.72 -0.55
C PHE A 129 11.19 19.65 -0.69
N LEU A 130 10.67 19.13 0.41
CA LEU A 130 9.60 18.13 0.39
C LEU A 130 8.32 18.67 -0.23
N GLN A 131 7.97 19.93 0.02
CA GLN A 131 6.82 20.58 -0.59
C GLN A 131 6.97 20.71 -2.11
N ASP A 132 8.16 21.09 -2.58
CA ASP A 132 8.45 21.19 -4.02
C ASP A 132 8.35 19.84 -4.72
N VAL A 133 8.99 18.79 -4.18
CA VAL A 133 8.99 17.48 -4.82
C VAL A 133 7.67 16.73 -4.70
N LEU A 134 6.81 17.05 -3.73
CA LEU A 134 5.47 16.50 -3.64
C LEU A 134 4.61 16.86 -4.86
N GLY A 135 4.80 18.04 -5.42
CA GLY A 135 4.17 18.46 -6.67
C GLY A 135 4.55 17.61 -7.88
N GLN A 136 5.67 16.88 -7.80
CA GLN A 136 6.16 15.99 -8.87
C GLN A 136 5.68 14.54 -8.71
N LYS A 137 4.92 14.24 -7.65
CA LYS A 137 4.43 12.89 -7.40
C LYS A 137 3.38 12.51 -8.43
N HIS A 138 3.63 11.45 -9.19
CA HIS A 138 2.67 10.93 -10.16
C HIS A 138 1.42 10.37 -9.48
N GLU A 139 0.25 10.57 -10.11
CA GLU A 139 -1.03 10.03 -9.63
C GLU A 139 -1.15 8.52 -9.76
N THR A 140 -0.26 7.89 -10.53
CA THR A 140 -0.26 6.45 -10.76
C THR A 140 1.16 5.88 -10.75
N HIS A 141 1.26 4.55 -10.63
CA HIS A 141 2.49 3.81 -10.79
C HIS A 141 2.43 2.92 -12.04
N TYR A 142 3.58 2.43 -12.47
CA TYR A 142 3.71 1.64 -13.69
C TYR A 142 3.63 0.11 -13.48
N LEU A 143 3.13 -0.36 -12.34
CA LEU A 143 2.96 -1.80 -12.07
C LEU A 143 2.03 -2.49 -13.06
N HIS A 144 1.02 -1.79 -13.58
CA HIS A 144 0.13 -2.33 -14.61
C HIS A 144 0.86 -2.67 -15.92
N GLU A 145 2.03 -2.04 -16.14
CA GLU A 145 2.91 -2.29 -17.28
C GLU A 145 4.06 -3.26 -16.94
N GLY A 146 4.04 -3.88 -15.74
CA GLY A 146 5.10 -4.75 -15.24
C GLY A 146 6.38 -4.02 -14.86
N LYS A 147 6.36 -2.69 -14.72
CA LYS A 147 7.51 -1.89 -14.32
C LYS A 147 7.54 -1.77 -12.79
N THR A 148 8.48 -2.45 -12.16
CA THR A 148 8.63 -2.49 -10.70
C THR A 148 9.52 -1.39 -10.14
N GLY A 149 10.11 -0.56 -11.00
CA GLY A 149 11.07 0.48 -10.63
C GLY A 149 12.38 -0.10 -10.08
N ALA A 150 13.07 0.67 -9.26
CA ALA A 150 14.32 0.28 -8.62
C ALA A 150 14.15 -0.65 -7.42
N THR A 151 12.93 -0.91 -6.99
CA THR A 151 12.65 -1.74 -5.81
C THR A 151 12.77 -3.21 -6.15
N LYS A 152 13.87 -3.84 -5.72
CA LYS A 152 14.10 -5.28 -5.89
C LYS A 152 13.27 -6.10 -4.91
N HIS A 153 13.18 -5.65 -3.66
CA HIS A 153 12.33 -6.24 -2.63
C HIS A 153 11.83 -5.16 -1.66
N LEU A 154 10.72 -5.42 -0.98
CA LEU A 154 10.04 -4.42 -0.14
C LEU A 154 10.89 -3.92 1.03
N ALA A 155 11.76 -4.76 1.59
CA ALA A 155 12.63 -4.40 2.69
C ALA A 155 13.64 -3.29 2.38
N MET A 156 13.94 -3.01 1.10
CA MET A 156 14.84 -1.91 0.70
C MET A 156 14.33 -0.53 1.15
N LEU A 157 13.03 -0.36 1.32
CA LEU A 157 12.39 0.91 1.65
C LEU A 157 11.60 0.86 2.97
N GLY A 158 11.94 -0.08 3.85
CA GLY A 158 11.32 -0.19 5.17
C GLY A 158 9.83 -0.57 5.12
N GLY A 159 9.45 -1.37 4.15
CA GLY A 159 8.08 -1.84 3.96
C GLY A 159 7.79 -3.16 4.61
#